data_77a28edf75b800f8d2e422a692b0084a
#
_entry.id   77a28edf75b800f8d2e422a692b0084a
#
_cell.length_a   1.000
_cell.length_b   1.000
_cell.length_c   1.000
_cell.angle_alpha   90.00
_cell.angle_beta   90.00
_cell.angle_gamma   90.00
#
_symmetry.space_group_name_H-M   'P 1'
#
loop_
_entity.id
_entity.type
_entity.pdbx_description
1 polymer ?
#
loop_
_entity_poly.entity_id
_entity_poly.type
_entity_poly.pdbx_seq_one_letter_code
_entity_poly.pdbx_strand_id
1 'polypeptide(L)'
;VRALYTDMLRGQLEHGNNGMVKTKFLVLTIEAKNSKEAKARFSRIMLDALNYFKTMGALAKVLDGKEWLAVLHGILHPDGEPFSFAWEWLAPSGLSVKDFIAPSSFRFGEARRFQMGSKVGAVSFLQITAPELNDRVLADLLDTDSSIFVSVHIRSMDQNEAIKTVKRKITDLDSMKIDAQKRAAREGFDMDIIPTDLATYAGEAKNILRDLQSRNERMFLMTFLVVNVADTKQKLENDIFRASSVAQKHNCHLVRLDFQQEQGLVSALPLGVNQIRIERGLTTSAVAIFVPFISQELFQSGEALYYGLNATSGNMILADRKQLKTPNGLILGTPGSGKSFSAKREILNVFLVTKDDIIICDPEAEYFPLVHRLGGQVIKISPTSSQYVNPMDMSLNYSEDDNPLALKSDFILSFCELAAGGRNGLEPVE
;
A
#
# COMPACT_ATOMS: atom_id res chain seq x y z
N VAL A 1 28.66 14.73 -2.91
CA VAL A 1 27.89 13.71 -2.20
C VAL A 1 26.50 14.24 -1.83
N ARG A 2 26.41 15.36 -1.08
CA ARG A 2 25.12 15.92 -0.63
C ARG A 2 24.17 16.23 -1.80
N ALA A 3 24.64 16.86 -2.87
CA ALA A 3 23.80 17.15 -4.04
C ALA A 3 23.26 15.88 -4.70
N LEU A 4 24.13 14.90 -4.98
CA LEU A 4 23.72 13.62 -5.55
C LEU A 4 22.72 12.86 -4.68
N TYR A 5 22.87 12.92 -3.35
CA TYR A 5 21.94 12.32 -2.43
C TYR A 5 20.57 13.02 -2.43
N THR A 6 20.58 14.37 -2.48
CA THR A 6 19.36 15.17 -2.60
C THR A 6 18.61 14.87 -3.91
N ASP A 7 19.34 14.76 -5.02
CA ASP A 7 18.76 14.47 -6.34
C ASP A 7 18.17 13.04 -6.37
N MET A 8 18.84 12.07 -5.75
CA MET A 8 18.31 10.72 -5.59
C MET A 8 16.99 10.73 -4.79
N LEU A 9 16.94 11.43 -3.65
CA LEU A 9 15.72 11.52 -2.83
C LEU A 9 14.58 12.21 -3.58
N ARG A 10 14.85 13.29 -4.31
CA ARG A 10 13.86 13.97 -5.15
C ARG A 10 13.31 13.05 -6.24
N GLY A 11 14.19 12.34 -6.95
CA GLY A 11 13.79 11.39 -7.97
C GLY A 11 12.90 10.27 -7.41
N GLN A 12 13.20 9.76 -6.22
CA GLN A 12 12.36 8.76 -5.57
C GLN A 12 11.02 9.31 -5.06
N LEU A 13 10.98 10.57 -4.63
CA LEU A 13 9.75 11.23 -4.21
C LEU A 13 8.81 11.47 -5.41
N GLU A 14 9.38 11.86 -6.55
CA GLU A 14 8.62 12.20 -7.76
C GLU A 14 8.16 10.97 -8.55
N HIS A 15 8.95 9.91 -8.59
CA HIS A 15 8.74 8.78 -9.50
C HIS A 15 8.42 7.45 -8.80
N GLY A 16 8.57 7.34 -7.48
CA GLY A 16 8.44 6.05 -6.77
C GLY A 16 9.46 5.00 -7.25
N ASN A 17 9.17 3.72 -6.99
CA ASN A 17 10.06 2.63 -7.40
C ASN A 17 10.00 2.29 -8.90
N ASN A 18 8.86 2.51 -9.54
CA ASN A 18 8.56 2.15 -10.93
C ASN A 18 8.06 3.34 -11.78
N GLY A 19 8.32 4.55 -11.35
CA GLY A 19 7.87 5.75 -12.05
C GLY A 19 6.37 6.05 -11.92
N MET A 20 5.66 5.33 -11.04
CA MET A 20 4.22 5.51 -10.84
C MET A 20 3.90 5.94 -9.41
N VAL A 21 3.07 6.97 -9.30
CA VAL A 21 2.56 7.46 -8.02
C VAL A 21 1.16 6.89 -7.78
N LYS A 22 0.98 6.23 -6.64
CA LYS A 22 -0.33 5.68 -6.23
C LYS A 22 -1.14 6.76 -5.52
N THR A 23 -2.19 7.25 -6.16
CA THR A 23 -3.12 8.22 -5.56
C THR A 23 -4.42 7.52 -5.18
N LYS A 24 -4.97 7.84 -4.01
CA LYS A 24 -6.18 7.21 -3.46
C LYS A 24 -7.25 8.25 -3.26
N PHE A 25 -8.46 7.96 -3.73
CA PHE A 25 -9.62 8.85 -3.60
C PHE A 25 -10.75 8.10 -2.89
N LEU A 26 -11.44 8.78 -1.99
CA LEU A 26 -12.69 8.34 -1.40
C LEU A 26 -13.82 9.26 -1.89
N VAL A 27 -14.81 8.68 -2.56
CA VAL A 27 -15.99 9.38 -3.04
C VAL A 27 -17.19 8.95 -2.21
N LEU A 28 -17.85 9.91 -1.57
CA LEU A 28 -19.05 9.67 -0.78
C LEU A 28 -20.27 10.21 -1.53
N THR A 29 -21.27 9.37 -1.71
CA THR A 29 -22.54 9.73 -2.35
C THR A 29 -23.69 9.52 -1.38
N ILE A 30 -24.56 10.51 -1.27
CA ILE A 30 -25.76 10.43 -0.44
C ILE A 30 -27.00 10.88 -1.23
N GLU A 31 -28.14 10.32 -0.90
CA GLU A 31 -29.43 10.79 -1.36
C GLU A 31 -30.03 11.79 -0.36
N ALA A 32 -30.53 12.91 -0.85
CA ALA A 32 -31.17 13.94 -0.04
C ALA A 32 -32.31 14.61 -0.80
N LYS A 33 -33.33 15.08 -0.09
CA LYS A 33 -34.50 15.73 -0.70
C LYS A 33 -34.19 17.12 -1.27
N ASN A 34 -33.21 17.80 -0.70
CA ASN A 34 -32.81 19.14 -1.12
C ASN A 34 -31.34 19.44 -0.74
N SER A 35 -30.78 20.48 -1.33
CA SER A 35 -29.40 20.90 -1.14
C SER A 35 -29.05 21.26 0.33
N LYS A 36 -29.98 21.80 1.11
CA LYS A 36 -29.76 22.17 2.51
C LYS A 36 -29.60 20.91 3.38
N GLU A 37 -30.43 19.91 3.17
CA GLU A 37 -30.32 18.61 3.84
C GLU A 37 -29.02 17.89 3.41
N ALA A 38 -28.71 17.87 2.11
CA ALA A 38 -27.49 17.31 1.58
C ALA A 38 -26.26 17.91 2.27
N LYS A 39 -26.17 19.24 2.35
CA LYS A 39 -25.04 19.94 2.97
C LYS A 39 -24.86 19.56 4.45
N ALA A 40 -25.94 19.50 5.22
CA ALA A 40 -25.87 19.14 6.63
C ALA A 40 -25.41 17.69 6.83
N ARG A 41 -25.93 16.75 6.01
CA ARG A 41 -25.53 15.33 6.06
C ARG A 41 -24.08 15.13 5.63
N PHE A 42 -23.65 15.76 4.54
CA PHE A 42 -22.27 15.71 4.08
C PHE A 42 -21.28 16.24 5.10
N SER A 43 -21.58 17.39 5.72
CA SER A 43 -20.68 17.97 6.72
C SER A 43 -20.42 16.99 7.88
N ARG A 44 -21.45 16.28 8.32
CA ARG A 44 -21.33 15.28 9.39
C ARG A 44 -20.49 14.08 8.94
N ILE A 45 -20.85 13.45 7.80
CA ILE A 45 -20.15 12.26 7.29
C ILE A 45 -18.69 12.59 6.98
N MET A 46 -18.42 13.76 6.42
CA MET A 46 -17.07 14.24 6.14
C MET A 46 -16.22 14.37 7.42
N LEU A 47 -16.77 14.98 8.48
CA LEU A 47 -16.08 15.11 9.76
C LEU A 47 -15.79 13.74 10.37
N ASP A 48 -16.75 12.83 10.35
CA ASP A 48 -16.57 11.46 10.83
C ASP A 48 -15.47 10.73 10.04
N ALA A 49 -15.50 10.80 8.71
CA ALA A 49 -14.49 10.22 7.84
C ALA A 49 -13.08 10.78 8.11
N LEU A 50 -12.94 12.11 8.21
CA LEU A 50 -11.66 12.74 8.52
C LEU A 50 -11.12 12.31 9.89
N ASN A 51 -11.99 12.19 10.89
CA ASN A 51 -11.62 11.72 12.23
C ASN A 51 -11.14 10.25 12.19
N TYR A 52 -11.82 9.37 11.43
CA TYR A 52 -11.37 7.98 11.26
C TYR A 52 -10.00 7.91 10.58
N PHE A 53 -9.76 8.68 9.52
CA PHE A 53 -8.44 8.73 8.87
C PHE A 53 -7.37 9.22 9.84
N LYS A 54 -7.64 10.27 10.61
CA LYS A 54 -6.73 10.78 11.63
C LYS A 54 -6.39 9.73 12.69
N THR A 55 -7.40 8.98 13.15
CA THR A 55 -7.21 7.89 14.13
C THR A 55 -6.35 6.76 13.55
N MET A 56 -6.45 6.48 12.25
CA MET A 56 -5.61 5.51 11.55
C MET A 56 -4.21 6.04 11.21
N GLY A 57 -3.90 7.31 11.54
CA GLY A 57 -2.63 7.92 11.17
C GLY A 57 -2.53 8.33 9.69
N ALA A 58 -3.64 8.32 8.96
CA ALA A 58 -3.69 8.70 7.55
C ALA A 58 -4.11 10.18 7.39
N LEU A 59 -3.42 10.89 6.49
CA LEU A 59 -3.80 12.24 6.11
C LEU A 59 -4.84 12.18 4.98
N ALA A 60 -5.98 12.84 5.21
CA ALA A 60 -7.02 12.98 4.21
C ALA A 60 -7.31 14.46 3.97
N LYS A 61 -7.45 14.86 2.70
CA LYS A 61 -7.80 16.22 2.29
C LYS A 61 -9.10 16.17 1.51
N VAL A 62 -10.02 17.05 1.87
CA VAL A 62 -11.24 17.28 1.07
C VAL A 62 -10.87 18.12 -0.14
N LEU A 63 -11.18 17.63 -1.33
CA LEU A 63 -10.93 18.34 -2.57
C LEU A 63 -12.00 19.41 -2.79
N ASP A 64 -11.56 20.59 -3.24
CA ASP A 64 -12.47 21.61 -3.77
C ASP A 64 -12.89 21.27 -5.23
N GLY A 65 -13.79 22.09 -5.80
CA GLY A 65 -14.28 21.84 -7.15
C GLY A 65 -13.19 21.89 -8.23
N LYS A 66 -12.20 22.76 -8.09
CA LYS A 66 -11.09 22.89 -9.04
C LYS A 66 -10.13 21.71 -8.92
N GLU A 67 -9.79 21.32 -7.71
CA GLU A 67 -8.96 20.16 -7.43
C GLU A 67 -9.60 18.86 -7.93
N TRP A 68 -10.93 18.71 -7.74
CA TRP A 68 -11.67 17.58 -8.26
C TRP A 68 -11.69 17.54 -9.79
N LEU A 69 -11.86 18.68 -10.47
CA LEU A 69 -11.75 18.78 -11.93
C LEU A 69 -10.34 18.42 -12.41
N ALA A 70 -9.31 18.84 -11.68
CA ALA A 70 -7.92 18.46 -12.00
C ALA A 70 -7.70 16.95 -11.93
N VAL A 71 -8.31 16.26 -10.95
CA VAL A 71 -8.29 14.79 -10.85
C VAL A 71 -8.97 14.15 -12.04
N LEU A 72 -10.18 14.61 -12.41
CA LEU A 72 -10.90 14.09 -13.59
C LEU A 72 -10.12 14.32 -14.88
N HIS A 73 -9.55 15.52 -15.05
CA HIS A 73 -8.71 15.83 -16.19
C HIS A 73 -7.50 14.88 -16.25
N GLY A 74 -6.78 14.68 -15.15
CA GLY A 74 -5.63 13.77 -15.11
C GLY A 74 -5.96 12.32 -15.45
N ILE A 75 -7.14 11.83 -15.06
CA ILE A 75 -7.61 10.48 -15.44
C ILE A 75 -7.95 10.43 -16.94
N LEU A 76 -8.55 11.48 -17.48
CA LEU A 76 -9.01 11.54 -18.87
C LEU A 76 -7.91 11.96 -19.85
N HIS A 77 -6.78 12.49 -19.36
CA HIS A 77 -5.61 12.88 -20.15
C HIS A 77 -4.35 12.13 -19.66
N PRO A 78 -4.29 10.81 -19.88
CA PRO A 78 -3.16 10.00 -19.44
C PRO A 78 -1.85 10.33 -20.19
N ASP A 79 -1.90 11.20 -21.19
CA ASP A 79 -0.74 11.74 -21.92
C ASP A 79 0.00 12.84 -21.11
N GLY A 80 -0.54 13.25 -19.95
CA GLY A 80 0.07 14.26 -19.09
C GLY A 80 -0.18 15.69 -19.54
N GLU A 81 -1.24 15.95 -20.30
CA GLU A 81 -1.65 17.30 -20.67
C GLU A 81 -1.91 18.15 -19.42
N PRO A 82 -1.34 19.36 -19.31
CA PRO A 82 -1.47 20.18 -18.14
C PRO A 82 -2.90 20.72 -17.97
N PHE A 83 -3.47 20.58 -16.79
CA PHE A 83 -4.79 21.13 -16.47
C PHE A 83 -4.73 22.64 -16.29
N SER A 84 -5.46 23.37 -17.11
CA SER A 84 -5.60 24.82 -17.03
C SER A 84 -7.08 25.18 -16.92
N PHE A 85 -7.49 25.71 -15.76
CA PHE A 85 -8.87 26.08 -15.48
C PHE A 85 -8.97 27.20 -14.45
N ALA A 86 -9.87 28.16 -14.70
CA ALA A 86 -10.29 29.17 -13.74
C ALA A 86 -11.80 29.40 -13.86
N TRP A 87 -12.49 29.56 -12.74
CA TRP A 87 -13.94 29.75 -12.70
C TRP A 87 -14.41 30.98 -13.49
N GLU A 88 -13.57 32.01 -13.51
CA GLU A 88 -13.82 33.27 -14.21
C GLU A 88 -13.88 33.11 -15.73
N TRP A 89 -13.33 32.03 -16.26
CA TRP A 89 -13.32 31.78 -17.72
C TRP A 89 -14.66 31.26 -18.25
N LEU A 90 -15.50 30.66 -17.40
CA LEU A 90 -16.74 30.02 -17.85
C LEU A 90 -17.73 31.02 -18.46
N ALA A 91 -18.02 32.13 -17.76
CA ALA A 91 -19.00 33.09 -18.22
C ALA A 91 -18.61 33.81 -19.53
N PRO A 92 -17.35 34.29 -19.71
CA PRO A 92 -16.94 34.94 -20.94
C PRO A 92 -16.77 33.99 -22.14
N SER A 93 -16.34 32.73 -21.89
CA SER A 93 -16.05 31.79 -22.97
C SER A 93 -17.30 31.07 -23.52
N GLY A 94 -18.37 31.04 -22.74
CA GLY A 94 -19.55 30.21 -23.04
C GLY A 94 -19.30 28.70 -22.95
N LEU A 95 -18.11 28.30 -22.47
CA LEU A 95 -17.73 26.89 -22.28
C LEU A 95 -18.34 26.36 -20.96
N SER A 96 -18.51 25.05 -20.92
CA SER A 96 -18.90 24.33 -19.71
C SER A 96 -17.67 23.75 -19.01
N VAL A 97 -17.81 23.37 -17.74
CA VAL A 97 -16.74 22.66 -17.00
C VAL A 97 -16.25 21.40 -17.72
N LYS A 98 -17.14 20.75 -18.47
CA LYS A 98 -16.84 19.51 -19.21
C LYS A 98 -15.82 19.76 -20.33
N ASP A 99 -15.84 20.94 -20.94
CA ASP A 99 -14.94 21.27 -22.05
C ASP A 99 -13.49 21.38 -21.59
N PHE A 100 -13.25 21.63 -20.29
CA PHE A 100 -11.90 21.68 -19.70
C PHE A 100 -11.37 20.33 -19.21
N ILE A 101 -12.22 19.32 -19.10
CA ILE A 101 -11.82 17.98 -18.64
C ILE A 101 -11.96 16.91 -19.71
N ALA A 102 -12.70 17.16 -20.77
CA ALA A 102 -12.91 16.18 -21.83
C ALA A 102 -11.64 16.00 -22.67
N PRO A 103 -11.24 14.77 -22.97
CA PRO A 103 -10.14 14.51 -23.90
C PRO A 103 -10.55 14.89 -25.32
N SER A 104 -9.57 14.98 -26.21
CA SER A 104 -9.77 15.36 -27.61
C SER A 104 -10.77 14.49 -28.37
N SER A 105 -10.93 13.24 -27.97
CA SER A 105 -11.90 12.31 -28.55
C SER A 105 -12.20 11.12 -27.66
N PHE A 106 -13.45 10.63 -27.74
CA PHE A 106 -13.88 9.32 -27.23
C PHE A 106 -14.40 8.46 -28.37
N ARG A 107 -14.07 7.17 -28.35
CA ARG A 107 -14.61 6.19 -29.28
C ARG A 107 -14.92 4.88 -28.56
N PHE A 108 -16.20 4.48 -28.54
CA PHE A 108 -16.72 3.24 -27.97
C PHE A 108 -17.25 2.28 -29.04
N GLY A 109 -16.60 2.25 -30.21
CA GLY A 109 -17.06 1.43 -31.34
C GLY A 109 -16.67 -0.05 -31.28
N GLU A 110 -15.82 -0.46 -30.36
CA GLU A 110 -15.41 -1.85 -30.16
C GLU A 110 -16.09 -2.44 -28.90
N ALA A 111 -16.50 -3.72 -28.97
CA ALA A 111 -17.24 -4.35 -27.86
C ALA A 111 -16.46 -4.39 -26.53
N ARG A 112 -15.14 -4.52 -26.61
CA ARG A 112 -14.26 -4.81 -25.45
C ARG A 112 -13.22 -3.75 -25.18
N ARG A 113 -13.23 -2.63 -25.88
CA ARG A 113 -12.23 -1.56 -25.78
C ARG A 113 -12.87 -0.21 -26.06
N PHE A 114 -12.23 0.82 -25.53
CA PHE A 114 -12.51 2.20 -25.91
C PHE A 114 -11.24 2.92 -26.32
N GLN A 115 -11.37 4.04 -26.99
CA GLN A 115 -10.27 4.94 -27.29
C GLN A 115 -10.56 6.29 -26.65
N MET A 116 -9.52 6.87 -26.05
CA MET A 116 -9.57 8.14 -25.36
C MET A 116 -8.34 8.94 -25.76
N GLY A 117 -8.55 9.97 -26.61
CA GLY A 117 -7.44 10.69 -27.24
C GLY A 117 -6.56 9.73 -28.05
N SER A 118 -5.27 9.74 -27.81
CA SER A 118 -4.27 8.85 -28.43
C SER A 118 -4.21 7.46 -27.80
N LYS A 119 -4.79 7.26 -26.61
CA LYS A 119 -4.70 6.01 -25.84
C LYS A 119 -5.85 5.07 -26.11
N VAL A 120 -5.59 3.79 -25.86
CA VAL A 120 -6.56 2.71 -25.90
C VAL A 120 -6.79 2.17 -24.49
N GLY A 121 -8.03 1.98 -24.10
CA GLY A 121 -8.36 1.47 -22.79
C GLY A 121 -9.39 0.35 -22.81
N ALA A 122 -9.48 -0.38 -21.69
CA ALA A 122 -10.52 -1.36 -21.45
C ALA A 122 -10.91 -1.40 -19.98
N VAL A 123 -12.19 -1.61 -19.75
CA VAL A 123 -12.74 -1.81 -18.42
C VAL A 123 -13.08 -3.28 -18.22
N SER A 124 -12.64 -3.80 -17.09
CA SER A 124 -12.95 -5.15 -16.64
C SER A 124 -13.56 -5.09 -15.22
N PHE A 125 -14.34 -6.08 -14.85
CA PHE A 125 -14.78 -6.25 -13.48
C PHE A 125 -14.07 -7.44 -12.83
N LEU A 126 -13.86 -7.38 -11.53
CA LEU A 126 -13.29 -8.47 -10.74
C LEU A 126 -14.42 -9.40 -10.30
N GLN A 127 -14.44 -10.59 -10.85
CA GLN A 127 -15.31 -11.68 -10.40
C GLN A 127 -14.57 -12.43 -9.27
N ILE A 128 -15.12 -12.36 -8.08
CA ILE A 128 -14.57 -13.03 -6.90
C ILE A 128 -15.19 -14.41 -6.82
N THR A 129 -14.40 -15.46 -6.98
CA THR A 129 -14.82 -16.88 -6.86
C THR A 129 -14.32 -17.51 -5.57
N ALA A 130 -13.31 -16.89 -4.94
CA ALA A 130 -12.78 -17.36 -3.68
C ALA A 130 -13.81 -17.32 -2.55
N PRO A 131 -13.90 -18.36 -1.72
CA PRO A 131 -14.70 -18.33 -0.49
C PRO A 131 -14.13 -17.34 0.54
N GLU A 132 -12.83 -17.24 0.63
CA GLU A 132 -12.12 -16.29 1.47
C GLU A 132 -11.19 -15.42 0.60
N LEU A 133 -11.20 -14.12 0.82
CA LEU A 133 -10.37 -13.16 0.12
C LEU A 133 -9.13 -12.84 0.95
N ASN A 134 -8.02 -12.63 0.25
CA ASN A 134 -6.78 -12.15 0.84
C ASN A 134 -6.70 -10.62 0.66
N ASP A 135 -6.22 -9.91 1.66
CA ASP A 135 -5.97 -8.47 1.65
C ASP A 135 -4.93 -8.00 0.61
N ARG A 136 -4.15 -8.93 0.06
CA ARG A 136 -3.14 -8.65 -0.97
C ARG A 136 -3.70 -8.45 -2.38
N VAL A 137 -4.95 -8.84 -2.66
CA VAL A 137 -5.55 -8.73 -4.00
C VAL A 137 -5.41 -7.32 -4.57
N LEU A 138 -5.83 -6.32 -3.81
CA LEU A 138 -5.77 -4.92 -4.23
C LEU A 138 -4.33 -4.42 -4.31
N ALA A 139 -3.48 -4.78 -3.36
CA ALA A 139 -2.07 -4.39 -3.34
C ALA A 139 -1.32 -4.95 -4.56
N ASP A 140 -1.45 -6.26 -4.82
CA ASP A 140 -0.79 -6.92 -5.94
C ASP A 140 -1.29 -6.40 -7.30
N LEU A 141 -2.58 -6.05 -7.43
CA LEU A 141 -3.13 -5.42 -8.64
C LEU A 141 -2.55 -4.03 -8.89
N LEU A 142 -2.43 -3.21 -7.83
CA LEU A 142 -1.88 -1.87 -7.90
C LEU A 142 -0.35 -1.83 -7.98
N ASP A 143 0.32 -2.95 -7.79
CA ASP A 143 1.78 -3.08 -7.88
C ASP A 143 2.25 -3.53 -9.27
N THR A 144 1.32 -3.69 -10.21
CA THR A 144 1.65 -4.00 -11.61
C THR A 144 2.30 -2.79 -12.28
N ASP A 145 3.32 -3.06 -13.10
CA ASP A 145 4.02 -2.04 -13.89
C ASP A 145 3.19 -1.67 -15.15
N SER A 146 2.01 -1.08 -14.91
CA SER A 146 1.07 -0.66 -15.95
C SER A 146 0.21 0.51 -15.49
N SER A 147 -0.27 1.32 -16.43
CA SER A 147 -1.25 2.37 -16.14
C SER A 147 -2.61 1.74 -15.84
N ILE A 148 -2.89 1.58 -14.57
CA ILE A 148 -4.11 0.94 -14.06
C ILE A 148 -4.79 1.84 -13.03
N PHE A 149 -6.11 1.92 -13.08
CA PHE A 149 -6.89 2.45 -11.99
C PHE A 149 -8.03 1.51 -11.61
N VAL A 150 -8.27 1.46 -10.31
CA VAL A 150 -9.25 0.56 -9.70
C VAL A 150 -10.32 1.41 -9.03
N SER A 151 -11.57 1.09 -9.32
CA SER A 151 -12.73 1.70 -8.69
C SER A 151 -13.55 0.63 -7.97
N VAL A 152 -13.79 0.86 -6.68
CA VAL A 152 -14.58 -0.03 -5.84
C VAL A 152 -15.83 0.70 -5.39
N HIS A 153 -16.98 0.29 -5.91
CA HIS A 153 -18.28 0.79 -5.47
C HIS A 153 -18.80 -0.07 -4.33
N ILE A 154 -19.14 0.54 -3.23
CA ILE A 154 -19.68 -0.13 -2.05
C ILE A 154 -21.00 0.54 -1.68
N ARG A 155 -22.07 -0.22 -1.69
CA ARG A 155 -23.40 0.24 -1.30
C ARG A 155 -23.90 -0.59 -0.11
N SER A 156 -24.29 0.08 0.97
CA SER A 156 -24.89 -0.60 2.12
C SER A 156 -26.28 -1.14 1.78
N MET A 157 -26.60 -2.31 2.31
CA MET A 157 -27.93 -2.88 2.25
C MET A 157 -28.60 -2.78 3.62
N ASP A 158 -29.93 -2.55 3.64
CA ASP A 158 -30.69 -2.60 4.89
C ASP A 158 -30.58 -4.00 5.52
N GLN A 159 -30.43 -4.06 6.86
CA GLN A 159 -30.18 -5.31 7.57
C GLN A 159 -31.33 -6.33 7.40
N ASN A 160 -32.57 -5.86 7.42
CA ASN A 160 -33.72 -6.74 7.25
C ASN A 160 -33.82 -7.26 5.82
N GLU A 161 -33.52 -6.41 4.85
CA GLU A 161 -33.45 -6.77 3.42
C GLU A 161 -32.33 -7.78 3.17
N ALA A 162 -31.14 -7.57 3.75
CA ALA A 162 -30.02 -8.48 3.67
C ALA A 162 -30.40 -9.89 4.21
N ILE A 163 -30.92 -9.95 5.44
CA ILE A 163 -31.38 -11.21 6.04
C ILE A 163 -32.43 -11.90 5.19
N LYS A 164 -33.41 -11.15 4.65
CA LYS A 164 -34.47 -11.69 3.80
C LYS A 164 -33.88 -12.25 2.49
N THR A 165 -32.93 -11.56 1.90
CA THR A 165 -32.25 -11.98 0.65
C THR A 165 -31.45 -13.26 0.87
N VAL A 166 -30.67 -13.34 1.94
CA VAL A 166 -29.90 -14.56 2.28
C VAL A 166 -30.82 -15.73 2.59
N LYS A 167 -31.91 -15.52 3.36
CA LYS A 167 -32.90 -16.57 3.62
C LYS A 167 -33.53 -17.12 2.33
N ARG A 168 -33.89 -16.23 1.40
CA ARG A 168 -34.42 -16.65 0.08
C ARG A 168 -33.37 -17.50 -0.66
N LYS A 169 -32.11 -17.08 -0.68
CA LYS A 169 -31.04 -17.83 -1.34
C LYS A 169 -30.83 -19.21 -0.72
N ILE A 170 -30.92 -19.33 0.61
CA ILE A 170 -30.86 -20.63 1.31
C ILE A 170 -32.02 -21.52 0.85
N THR A 171 -33.23 -20.98 0.78
CA THR A 171 -34.43 -21.74 0.31
C THR A 171 -34.24 -22.23 -1.14
N ASP A 172 -33.71 -21.39 -2.02
CA ASP A 172 -33.41 -21.75 -3.40
C ASP A 172 -32.36 -22.89 -3.47
N LEU A 173 -31.29 -22.80 -2.67
CA LEU A 173 -30.25 -23.83 -2.59
C LEU A 173 -30.79 -25.15 -2.00
N ASP A 174 -31.62 -25.09 -0.97
CA ASP A 174 -32.25 -26.27 -0.41
C ASP A 174 -33.21 -26.92 -1.42
N SER A 175 -33.97 -26.14 -2.23
CA SER A 175 -34.76 -26.65 -3.32
C SER A 175 -33.93 -27.34 -4.40
N MET A 176 -32.81 -26.72 -4.80
CA MET A 176 -31.85 -27.32 -5.76
C MET A 176 -31.27 -28.64 -5.26
N LYS A 177 -31.01 -28.72 -3.94
CA LYS A 177 -30.53 -29.93 -3.26
C LYS A 177 -31.59 -31.06 -3.37
N ILE A 178 -32.85 -30.75 -3.06
CA ILE A 178 -33.93 -31.70 -3.17
C ILE A 178 -34.13 -32.19 -4.61
N ASP A 179 -34.02 -31.30 -5.58
CA ASP A 179 -34.16 -31.68 -7.00
C ASP A 179 -32.95 -32.54 -7.46
N ALA A 180 -31.75 -32.28 -7.01
CA ALA A 180 -30.55 -33.12 -7.26
C ALA A 180 -30.73 -34.52 -6.67
N GLN A 181 -31.21 -34.60 -5.43
CA GLN A 181 -31.53 -35.89 -4.78
C GLN A 181 -32.62 -36.69 -5.52
N LYS A 182 -33.68 -36.04 -5.97
CA LYS A 182 -34.73 -36.68 -6.78
C LYS A 182 -34.21 -37.21 -8.12
N ARG A 183 -33.26 -36.50 -8.77
CA ARG A 183 -32.61 -36.97 -9.99
C ARG A 183 -31.74 -38.19 -9.72
N ALA A 184 -30.88 -38.12 -8.69
CA ALA A 184 -30.04 -39.26 -8.32
C ALA A 184 -30.86 -40.51 -8.03
N ALA A 185 -31.98 -40.39 -7.28
CA ALA A 185 -32.91 -41.51 -7.03
C ALA A 185 -33.53 -42.08 -8.30
N ARG A 186 -33.89 -41.25 -9.29
CA ARG A 186 -34.45 -41.70 -10.60
C ARG A 186 -33.39 -42.42 -11.44
N GLU A 187 -32.13 -42.05 -11.32
CA GLU A 187 -31.00 -42.63 -12.03
C GLU A 187 -30.38 -43.84 -11.32
N GLY A 188 -30.96 -44.24 -10.15
CA GLY A 188 -30.48 -45.39 -9.38
C GLY A 188 -29.22 -45.13 -8.55
N PHE A 189 -28.85 -43.88 -8.35
CA PHE A 189 -27.74 -43.48 -7.46
C PHE A 189 -28.27 -43.24 -6.03
N ASP A 190 -27.31 -43.29 -5.08
CA ASP A 190 -27.60 -42.99 -3.69
C ASP A 190 -28.06 -41.54 -3.50
N MET A 191 -29.17 -41.34 -2.76
CA MET A 191 -29.72 -40.01 -2.47
C MET A 191 -28.80 -39.10 -1.66
N ASP A 192 -27.79 -39.66 -0.99
CA ASP A 192 -26.79 -38.89 -0.22
C ASP A 192 -25.69 -38.28 -1.11
N ILE A 193 -25.65 -38.63 -2.40
CA ILE A 193 -24.72 -38.03 -3.37
C ILE A 193 -25.25 -36.66 -3.81
N ILE A 194 -24.89 -35.63 -3.08
CA ILE A 194 -25.17 -34.23 -3.41
C ILE A 194 -23.93 -33.66 -4.11
N PRO A 195 -24.10 -32.88 -5.20
CA PRO A 195 -22.98 -32.13 -5.75
C PRO A 195 -22.26 -31.33 -4.66
N THR A 196 -20.97 -31.53 -4.53
CA THR A 196 -20.13 -30.95 -3.45
C THR A 196 -20.26 -29.43 -3.38
N ASP A 197 -20.36 -28.78 -4.54
CA ASP A 197 -20.50 -27.33 -4.67
C ASP A 197 -21.80 -26.85 -4.03
N LEU A 198 -22.91 -27.58 -4.22
CA LEU A 198 -24.21 -27.19 -3.69
C LEU A 198 -24.24 -27.31 -2.15
N ALA A 199 -23.59 -28.32 -1.60
CA ALA A 199 -23.45 -28.51 -0.16
C ALA A 199 -22.60 -27.38 0.46
N THR A 200 -21.50 -27.02 -0.19
CA THR A 200 -20.61 -25.93 0.23
C THR A 200 -21.34 -24.59 0.20
N TYR A 201 -22.01 -24.23 -0.89
CA TYR A 201 -22.76 -22.96 -0.99
C TYR A 201 -23.90 -22.86 0.01
N ALA A 202 -24.59 -23.95 0.31
CA ALA A 202 -25.64 -23.97 1.33
C ALA A 202 -25.05 -23.74 2.74
N GLY A 203 -23.87 -24.32 3.03
CA GLY A 203 -23.13 -24.09 4.27
C GLY A 203 -22.68 -22.63 4.42
N GLU A 204 -22.07 -22.07 3.40
CA GLU A 204 -21.65 -20.68 3.38
C GLU A 204 -22.82 -19.69 3.56
N ALA A 205 -23.92 -19.90 2.87
CA ALA A 205 -25.11 -19.06 3.01
C ALA A 205 -25.68 -19.09 4.44
N LYS A 206 -25.68 -20.26 5.09
CA LYS A 206 -26.09 -20.40 6.51
C LYS A 206 -25.12 -19.71 7.47
N ASN A 207 -23.81 -19.74 7.19
CA ASN A 207 -22.82 -19.02 7.96
C ASN A 207 -23.02 -17.51 7.85
N ILE A 208 -23.17 -16.98 6.62
CA ILE A 208 -23.48 -15.58 6.39
C ILE A 208 -24.74 -15.14 7.14
N LEU A 209 -25.80 -15.96 7.13
CA LEU A 209 -27.03 -15.66 7.86
C LEU A 209 -26.79 -15.56 9.37
N ARG A 210 -25.99 -16.48 9.92
CA ARG A 210 -25.62 -16.46 11.34
C ARG A 210 -24.83 -15.21 11.68
N ASP A 211 -23.86 -14.83 10.86
CA ASP A 211 -23.00 -13.66 11.07
C ASP A 211 -23.82 -12.36 11.02
N LEU A 212 -24.77 -12.26 10.08
CA LEU A 212 -25.70 -11.13 10.00
C LEU A 212 -26.65 -11.03 11.21
N GLN A 213 -26.99 -12.15 11.85
CA GLN A 213 -27.93 -12.19 12.98
C GLN A 213 -27.23 -12.06 14.34
N SER A 214 -25.99 -12.57 14.50
CA SER A 214 -25.35 -12.75 15.79
C SER A 214 -24.04 -11.98 15.99
N ARG A 215 -23.34 -11.58 14.90
CA ARG A 215 -22.01 -10.97 14.98
C ARG A 215 -21.95 -9.50 14.61
N ASN A 216 -23.08 -8.82 14.56
CA ASN A 216 -23.16 -7.41 14.15
C ASN A 216 -22.55 -7.10 12.75
N GLU A 217 -22.41 -8.15 11.91
CA GLU A 217 -22.02 -7.99 10.52
C GLU A 217 -23.14 -7.35 9.71
N ARG A 218 -22.76 -6.57 8.71
CA ARG A 218 -23.69 -5.96 7.73
C ARG A 218 -23.38 -6.46 6.35
N MET A 219 -24.35 -6.40 5.45
CA MET A 219 -24.18 -6.74 4.06
C MET A 219 -24.03 -5.50 3.20
N PHE A 220 -23.07 -5.57 2.30
CA PHE A 220 -22.80 -4.56 1.29
C PHE A 220 -22.86 -5.18 -0.09
N LEU A 221 -23.29 -4.41 -1.06
CA LEU A 221 -23.19 -4.74 -2.47
C LEU A 221 -21.97 -4.05 -3.05
N MET A 222 -21.08 -4.82 -3.65
CA MET A 222 -19.80 -4.33 -4.15
C MET A 222 -19.67 -4.60 -5.66
N THR A 223 -19.23 -3.57 -6.40
CA THR A 223 -18.75 -3.67 -7.78
C THR A 223 -17.29 -3.26 -7.81
N PHE A 224 -16.42 -4.11 -8.31
CA PHE A 224 -14.98 -3.86 -8.40
C PHE A 224 -14.61 -3.76 -9.89
N LEU A 225 -14.21 -2.57 -10.33
CA LEU A 225 -13.83 -2.28 -11.70
C LEU A 225 -12.32 -2.02 -11.79
N VAL A 226 -11.74 -2.53 -12.86
CA VAL A 226 -10.33 -2.32 -13.21
C VAL A 226 -10.29 -1.71 -14.61
N VAL A 227 -9.62 -0.59 -14.74
CA VAL A 227 -9.40 0.08 -16.02
C VAL A 227 -7.91 0.05 -16.34
N ASN A 228 -7.60 -0.51 -17.49
CA ASN A 228 -6.25 -0.48 -18.05
C ASN A 228 -6.23 0.50 -19.22
N VAL A 229 -5.18 1.31 -19.31
CA VAL A 229 -4.95 2.28 -20.40
C VAL A 229 -3.54 2.11 -20.92
N ALA A 230 -3.37 2.09 -22.23
CA ALA A 230 -2.08 1.90 -22.87
C ALA A 230 -1.95 2.67 -24.19
N ASP A 231 -0.71 2.83 -24.67
CA ASP A 231 -0.41 3.52 -25.93
C ASP A 231 -0.87 2.72 -27.16
N THR A 232 -0.81 1.41 -27.08
CA THR A 232 -1.13 0.50 -28.19
C THR A 232 -2.06 -0.63 -27.75
N LYS A 233 -2.81 -1.17 -28.71
CA LYS A 233 -3.66 -2.33 -28.47
C LYS A 233 -2.90 -3.54 -27.92
N GLN A 234 -1.67 -3.76 -28.43
CA GLN A 234 -0.84 -4.89 -27.99
C GLN A 234 -0.40 -4.72 -26.53
N LYS A 235 0.04 -3.52 -26.14
CA LYS A 235 0.41 -3.21 -24.76
C LYS A 235 -0.80 -3.36 -23.83
N LEU A 236 -1.97 -2.88 -24.24
CA LEU A 236 -3.22 -3.03 -23.50
C LEU A 236 -3.54 -4.51 -23.22
N GLU A 237 -3.47 -5.38 -24.24
CA GLU A 237 -3.73 -6.82 -24.04
C GLU A 237 -2.72 -7.45 -23.08
N ASN A 238 -1.44 -7.08 -23.16
CA ASN A 238 -0.41 -7.56 -22.25
C ASN A 238 -0.68 -7.09 -20.81
N ASP A 239 -1.08 -5.84 -20.62
CA ASP A 239 -1.36 -5.28 -19.30
C ASP A 239 -2.60 -5.93 -18.66
N ILE A 240 -3.65 -6.18 -19.46
CA ILE A 240 -4.85 -6.92 -19.01
C ILE A 240 -4.48 -8.37 -18.65
N PHE A 241 -3.63 -9.02 -19.45
CA PHE A 241 -3.17 -10.37 -19.16
C PHE A 241 -2.42 -10.44 -17.83
N ARG A 242 -1.52 -9.47 -17.57
CA ARG A 242 -0.82 -9.37 -16.27
C ARG A 242 -1.80 -9.18 -15.11
N ALA A 243 -2.72 -8.23 -15.23
CA ALA A 243 -3.74 -7.98 -14.20
C ALA A 243 -4.64 -9.23 -13.97
N SER A 244 -4.99 -9.94 -15.05
CA SER A 244 -5.75 -11.20 -14.96
C SER A 244 -4.97 -12.31 -14.26
N SER A 245 -3.67 -12.42 -14.52
CA SER A 245 -2.80 -13.38 -13.84
C SER A 245 -2.69 -13.10 -12.33
N VAL A 246 -2.60 -11.82 -11.95
CA VAL A 246 -2.64 -11.42 -10.54
C VAL A 246 -3.98 -11.79 -9.90
N ALA A 247 -5.11 -11.51 -10.56
CA ALA A 247 -6.42 -11.87 -10.05
C ALA A 247 -6.56 -13.40 -9.85
N GLN A 248 -6.09 -14.20 -10.82
CA GLN A 248 -6.11 -15.67 -10.74
C GLN A 248 -5.29 -16.22 -9.58
N LYS A 249 -4.15 -15.63 -9.25
CA LYS A 249 -3.34 -15.98 -8.08
C LYS A 249 -4.14 -15.91 -6.77
N HIS A 250 -5.16 -15.05 -6.73
CA HIS A 250 -6.05 -14.85 -5.59
C HIS A 250 -7.42 -15.51 -5.76
N ASN A 251 -7.56 -16.50 -6.64
CA ASN A 251 -8.82 -17.16 -6.96
C ASN A 251 -9.93 -16.17 -7.37
N CYS A 252 -9.55 -15.15 -8.13
CA CYS A 252 -10.45 -14.18 -8.74
C CYS A 252 -10.27 -14.19 -10.25
N HIS A 253 -11.29 -13.77 -11.00
CA HIS A 253 -11.21 -13.63 -12.44
C HIS A 253 -11.46 -12.18 -12.85
N LEU A 254 -10.57 -11.65 -13.66
CA LEU A 254 -10.76 -10.34 -14.29
C LEU A 254 -11.50 -10.54 -15.60
N VAL A 255 -12.77 -10.16 -15.65
CA VAL A 255 -13.66 -10.34 -16.79
C VAL A 255 -13.88 -9.00 -17.47
N ARG A 256 -13.54 -8.91 -18.75
CA ARG A 256 -13.72 -7.69 -19.54
C ARG A 256 -15.22 -7.43 -19.78
N LEU A 257 -15.63 -6.17 -19.66
CA LEU A 257 -16.99 -5.76 -19.96
C LEU A 257 -17.22 -5.82 -21.48
N ASP A 258 -18.26 -6.54 -21.91
CA ASP A 258 -18.67 -6.63 -23.31
C ASP A 258 -19.81 -5.65 -23.58
N PHE A 259 -19.65 -4.77 -24.57
CA PHE A 259 -20.61 -3.74 -24.98
C PHE A 259 -21.00 -2.72 -23.88
N GLN A 260 -20.28 -2.69 -22.75
CA GLN A 260 -20.51 -1.81 -21.61
C GLN A 260 -19.26 -0.99 -21.25
N GLN A 261 -18.36 -0.75 -22.21
CA GLN A 261 -17.11 -0.05 -21.97
C GLN A 261 -17.32 1.42 -21.57
N GLU A 262 -18.31 2.09 -22.15
CA GLU A 262 -18.70 3.46 -21.80
C GLU A 262 -19.23 3.52 -20.38
N GLN A 263 -20.23 2.68 -20.05
CA GLN A 263 -20.80 2.59 -18.71
C GLN A 263 -19.75 2.21 -17.67
N GLY A 264 -18.84 1.31 -18.05
CA GLY A 264 -17.71 0.90 -17.23
C GLY A 264 -16.77 2.06 -16.92
N LEU A 265 -16.36 2.83 -17.94
CA LEU A 265 -15.50 3.99 -17.77
C LEU A 265 -16.15 5.06 -16.89
N VAL A 266 -17.41 5.43 -17.17
CA VAL A 266 -18.16 6.39 -16.35
C VAL A 266 -18.26 5.94 -14.90
N SER A 267 -18.51 4.65 -14.67
CA SER A 267 -18.55 4.09 -13.32
C SER A 267 -17.17 4.09 -12.65
N ALA A 268 -16.09 3.95 -13.40
CA ALA A 268 -14.75 3.93 -12.85
C ALA A 268 -14.23 5.34 -12.47
N LEU A 269 -14.78 6.40 -13.05
CA LEU A 269 -14.45 7.76 -12.68
C LEU A 269 -14.94 8.10 -11.25
N PRO A 270 -14.25 8.99 -10.50
CA PRO A 270 -14.63 9.38 -9.15
C PRO A 270 -15.87 10.30 -9.12
N LEU A 271 -16.95 9.86 -9.77
CA LEU A 271 -18.23 10.57 -9.87
C LEU A 271 -19.27 10.09 -8.85
N GLY A 272 -18.99 8.98 -8.16
CA GLY A 272 -19.94 8.36 -7.22
C GLY A 272 -21.17 7.71 -7.91
N VAL A 273 -21.07 7.42 -9.20
CA VAL A 273 -22.15 6.79 -10.00
C VAL A 273 -21.69 5.41 -10.46
N ASN A 274 -22.50 4.39 -10.23
CA ASN A 274 -22.29 3.04 -10.75
C ASN A 274 -23.38 2.69 -11.77
N GLN A 275 -23.00 2.56 -13.04
CA GLN A 275 -23.89 2.14 -14.13
C GLN A 275 -23.78 0.64 -14.41
N ILE A 276 -22.82 -0.03 -13.78
CA ILE A 276 -22.59 -1.47 -13.93
C ILE A 276 -23.39 -2.22 -12.85
N ARG A 277 -24.35 -3.04 -13.27
CA ARG A 277 -25.20 -3.83 -12.36
C ARG A 277 -24.64 -5.21 -12.02
N ILE A 278 -23.29 -5.32 -11.96
CA ILE A 278 -22.60 -6.53 -11.52
C ILE A 278 -22.20 -6.30 -10.07
N GLU A 279 -23.04 -6.73 -9.16
CA GLU A 279 -22.85 -6.52 -7.72
C GLU A 279 -22.67 -7.86 -7.01
N ARG A 280 -21.70 -7.93 -6.09
CA ARG A 280 -21.52 -9.06 -5.19
C ARG A 280 -21.87 -8.64 -3.76
N GLY A 281 -22.69 -9.45 -3.10
CA GLY A 281 -22.96 -9.29 -1.66
C GLY A 281 -21.77 -9.76 -0.83
N LEU A 282 -21.25 -8.90 0.04
CA LEU A 282 -20.14 -9.15 0.95
C LEU A 282 -20.51 -8.66 2.34
N THR A 283 -19.98 -9.33 3.37
CA THR A 283 -20.08 -8.90 4.77
C THR A 283 -19.10 -7.79 5.09
N THR A 284 -19.27 -7.11 6.24
CA THR A 284 -18.36 -6.03 6.68
C THR A 284 -16.91 -6.46 6.68
N SER A 285 -16.61 -7.64 7.24
CA SER A 285 -15.27 -8.19 7.30
C SER A 285 -14.67 -8.45 5.92
N ALA A 286 -15.46 -8.96 4.97
CA ALA A 286 -15.02 -9.21 3.60
C ALA A 286 -14.79 -7.91 2.81
N VAL A 287 -15.60 -6.87 3.03
CA VAL A 287 -15.40 -5.55 2.40
C VAL A 287 -14.18 -4.83 2.96
N ALA A 288 -13.88 -5.01 4.25
CA ALA A 288 -12.72 -4.39 4.90
C ALA A 288 -11.38 -4.76 4.24
N ILE A 289 -11.29 -5.91 3.59
CA ILE A 289 -10.10 -6.36 2.84
C ILE A 289 -9.74 -5.39 1.68
N PHE A 290 -10.74 -4.71 1.11
CA PHE A 290 -10.54 -3.77 0.00
C PHE A 290 -10.26 -2.34 0.45
N VAL A 291 -10.06 -2.09 1.75
CA VAL A 291 -9.69 -0.77 2.24
C VAL A 291 -8.23 -0.46 1.85
N PRO A 292 -7.97 0.51 0.96
CA PRO A 292 -6.63 0.75 0.43
C PRO A 292 -5.74 1.59 1.38
N PHE A 293 -6.15 1.82 2.61
CA PHE A 293 -5.52 2.77 3.55
C PHE A 293 -4.81 2.09 4.72
N ILE A 294 -4.48 0.81 4.60
CA ILE A 294 -3.84 -0.02 5.65
C ILE A 294 -2.32 -0.14 5.50
N SER A 295 -1.67 0.72 4.72
CA SER A 295 -0.21 0.77 4.75
C SER A 295 0.24 1.50 6.00
N GLN A 296 1.03 0.82 6.84
CA GLN A 296 1.69 1.48 7.94
C GLN A 296 2.80 2.37 7.38
N GLU A 297 2.70 3.67 7.65
CA GLU A 297 3.70 4.65 7.24
C GLU A 297 4.64 4.94 8.39
N LEU A 298 5.93 5.04 8.09
CA LEU A 298 6.95 5.48 9.01
C LEU A 298 7.62 6.72 8.42
N PHE A 299 7.10 7.87 8.80
CA PHE A 299 7.59 9.17 8.35
C PHE A 299 7.75 10.09 9.55
N GLN A 300 8.95 10.14 10.07
CA GLN A 300 9.31 11.00 11.20
C GLN A 300 10.02 12.26 10.71
N SER A 301 9.90 13.33 11.46
CA SER A 301 10.61 14.59 11.22
C SER A 301 11.85 14.70 12.11
N GLY A 302 12.67 15.74 11.91
CA GLY A 302 13.88 15.98 12.69
C GLY A 302 15.12 15.37 12.03
N GLU A 303 15.93 14.64 12.79
CA GLU A 303 17.14 13.97 12.31
C GLU A 303 16.85 12.57 11.74
N ALA A 304 15.66 12.42 11.14
CA ALA A 304 15.23 11.14 10.58
C ALA A 304 16.10 10.72 9.39
N LEU A 305 16.50 9.47 9.40
CA LEU A 305 17.30 8.85 8.35
C LEU A 305 16.41 8.19 7.31
N TYR A 306 16.83 8.22 6.05
CA TYR A 306 16.12 7.56 4.96
C TYR A 306 16.48 6.08 4.89
N TYR A 307 15.48 5.20 5.03
CA TYR A 307 15.65 3.75 4.97
C TYR A 307 15.21 3.11 3.65
N GLY A 308 14.34 3.75 2.91
CA GLY A 308 13.84 3.23 1.62
C GLY A 308 12.45 3.74 1.29
N LEU A 309 11.79 3.04 0.38
CA LEU A 309 10.38 3.27 0.05
C LEU A 309 9.53 2.14 0.64
N ASN A 310 8.37 2.50 1.14
CA ASN A 310 7.37 1.53 1.57
C ASN A 310 6.89 0.72 0.37
N ALA A 311 6.98 -0.60 0.42
CA ALA A 311 6.64 -1.47 -0.71
C ALA A 311 5.16 -1.38 -1.11
N THR A 312 4.27 -1.02 -0.18
CA THR A 312 2.83 -0.94 -0.43
C THR A 312 2.39 0.43 -0.92
N SER A 313 2.87 1.51 -0.27
CA SER A 313 2.43 2.88 -0.57
C SER A 313 3.35 3.62 -1.54
N GLY A 314 4.60 3.17 -1.71
CA GLY A 314 5.63 3.90 -2.44
C GLY A 314 6.18 5.13 -1.71
N ASN A 315 5.70 5.42 -0.50
CA ASN A 315 6.14 6.56 0.29
C ASN A 315 7.52 6.33 0.92
N MET A 316 8.25 7.41 1.19
CA MET A 316 9.56 7.33 1.82
C MET A 316 9.43 6.86 3.27
N ILE A 317 10.31 5.95 3.67
CA ILE A 317 10.48 5.55 5.07
C ILE A 317 11.58 6.42 5.67
N LEU A 318 11.17 7.31 6.57
CA LEU A 318 12.05 8.17 7.36
C LEU A 318 11.90 7.83 8.83
N ALA A 319 12.96 7.43 9.48
CA ALA A 319 12.97 7.08 10.90
C ALA A 319 14.12 7.73 11.66
N ASP A 320 13.80 8.32 12.80
CA ASP A 320 14.78 8.84 13.75
C ASP A 320 14.99 7.81 14.87
N ARG A 321 16.10 7.10 14.82
CA ARG A 321 16.42 6.06 15.81
C ARG A 321 16.64 6.62 17.23
N LYS A 322 17.00 7.89 17.35
CA LYS A 322 17.17 8.55 18.67
C LYS A 322 15.86 8.69 19.43
N GLN A 323 14.72 8.66 18.71
CA GLN A 323 13.38 8.66 19.33
C GLN A 323 12.96 7.28 19.84
N LEU A 324 13.71 6.22 19.52
CA LEU A 324 13.45 4.89 20.05
C LEU A 324 13.95 4.78 21.50
N LYS A 325 13.23 4.02 22.32
CA LYS A 325 13.61 3.74 23.70
C LYS A 325 14.99 3.07 23.81
N THR A 326 15.31 2.23 22.82
CA THR A 326 16.63 1.56 22.68
C THR A 326 17.03 1.62 21.21
N PRO A 327 17.97 2.52 20.84
CA PRO A 327 18.30 2.78 19.43
C PRO A 327 19.22 1.73 18.79
N ASN A 328 19.40 0.58 19.42
CA ASN A 328 20.22 -0.51 18.89
C ASN A 328 19.62 -1.09 17.60
N GLY A 329 20.46 -1.49 16.67
CA GLY A 329 20.07 -2.10 15.40
C GLY A 329 20.90 -3.32 15.05
N LEU A 330 20.31 -4.27 14.35
CA LEU A 330 20.96 -5.47 13.84
C LEU A 330 20.66 -5.62 12.34
N ILE A 331 21.72 -5.74 11.53
CA ILE A 331 21.61 -5.94 10.09
C ILE A 331 21.99 -7.39 9.77
N LEU A 332 21.01 -8.19 9.40
CA LEU A 332 21.19 -9.60 9.05
C LEU A 332 20.97 -9.82 7.56
N GLY A 333 21.70 -10.78 6.99
CA GLY A 333 21.52 -11.18 5.60
C GLY A 333 22.54 -12.24 5.20
N THR A 334 22.23 -12.98 4.14
CA THR A 334 23.17 -13.93 3.53
C THR A 334 24.32 -13.20 2.83
N PRO A 335 25.46 -13.86 2.56
CA PRO A 335 26.52 -13.30 1.74
C PRO A 335 25.98 -12.78 0.40
N GLY A 336 26.40 -11.59 -0.04
CA GLY A 336 25.93 -10.95 -1.27
C GLY A 336 24.58 -10.25 -1.18
N SER A 337 23.87 -10.30 -0.05
CA SER A 337 22.54 -9.64 0.13
C SER A 337 22.58 -8.11 0.26
N GLY A 338 23.78 -7.50 0.31
CA GLY A 338 23.92 -6.05 0.43
C GLY A 338 24.01 -5.53 1.88
N LYS A 339 24.28 -6.34 2.90
CA LYS A 339 24.44 -5.92 4.31
C LYS A 339 25.40 -4.74 4.46
N SER A 340 26.65 -4.91 4.01
CA SER A 340 27.70 -3.87 4.11
C SER A 340 27.31 -2.62 3.32
N PHE A 341 26.62 -2.76 2.19
CA PHE A 341 26.11 -1.62 1.44
C PHE A 341 25.03 -0.85 2.22
N SER A 342 24.11 -1.57 2.85
CA SER A 342 23.05 -0.96 3.68
C SER A 342 23.64 -0.23 4.88
N ALA A 343 24.64 -0.82 5.56
CA ALA A 343 25.35 -0.17 6.66
C ALA A 343 26.13 1.07 6.21
N LYS A 344 26.83 1.01 5.08
CA LYS A 344 27.52 2.17 4.49
C LYS A 344 26.55 3.29 4.12
N ARG A 345 25.37 2.95 3.63
CA ARG A 345 24.30 3.93 3.34
C ARG A 345 23.79 4.59 4.62
N GLU A 346 23.58 3.84 5.70
CA GLU A 346 23.15 4.39 6.98
C GLU A 346 24.22 5.32 7.56
N ILE A 347 25.49 4.92 7.57
CA ILE A 347 26.61 5.76 7.97
C ILE A 347 26.64 7.07 7.18
N LEU A 348 26.46 7.00 5.87
CA LEU A 348 26.42 8.20 5.02
C LEU A 348 25.23 9.10 5.38
N ASN A 349 24.06 8.52 5.65
CA ASN A 349 22.89 9.28 6.08
C ASN A 349 23.14 10.00 7.40
N VAL A 350 23.67 9.30 8.40
CA VAL A 350 24.04 9.90 9.70
C VAL A 350 25.01 11.06 9.50
N PHE A 351 26.08 10.86 8.72
CA PHE A 351 27.07 11.89 8.43
C PHE A 351 26.48 13.14 7.75
N LEU A 352 25.48 12.98 6.88
CA LEU A 352 24.88 14.09 6.12
C LEU A 352 23.76 14.82 6.88
N VAL A 353 23.04 14.13 7.75
CA VAL A 353 21.80 14.62 8.41
C VAL A 353 22.07 15.07 9.84
N THR A 354 22.97 14.39 10.56
CA THR A 354 23.23 14.65 11.98
C THR A 354 24.60 15.31 12.19
N LYS A 355 24.88 15.68 13.43
CA LYS A 355 26.19 16.13 13.88
C LYS A 355 26.90 15.10 14.78
N ASP A 356 26.42 13.87 14.76
CA ASP A 356 26.91 12.80 15.60
C ASP A 356 28.29 12.33 15.17
N ASP A 357 29.12 11.95 16.15
CA ASP A 357 30.35 11.23 15.90
C ASP A 357 30.07 9.79 15.49
N ILE A 358 30.77 9.31 14.48
CA ILE A 358 30.58 7.96 13.93
C ILE A 358 31.85 7.14 14.21
N ILE A 359 31.74 6.11 15.01
CA ILE A 359 32.82 5.19 15.34
C ILE A 359 32.53 3.83 14.70
N ILE A 360 33.47 3.34 13.88
CA ILE A 360 33.34 2.07 13.15
C ILE A 360 34.44 1.12 13.63
N CYS A 361 34.05 -0.05 14.16
CA CYS A 361 34.94 -1.18 14.39
C CYS A 361 34.81 -2.13 13.19
N ASP A 362 35.88 -2.22 12.39
CA ASP A 362 35.89 -2.90 11.10
C ASP A 362 36.99 -3.95 11.01
N PRO A 363 36.76 -5.19 11.45
CA PRO A 363 37.78 -6.24 11.42
C PRO A 363 38.14 -6.70 10.00
N GLU A 364 37.28 -6.45 9.00
CA GLU A 364 37.46 -6.90 7.60
C GLU A 364 38.01 -5.78 6.68
N ALA A 365 38.18 -4.57 7.20
CA ALA A 365 38.69 -3.38 6.48
C ALA A 365 37.83 -2.98 5.23
N GLU A 366 36.52 -3.21 5.27
CA GLU A 366 35.60 -2.87 4.19
C GLU A 366 35.22 -1.37 4.16
N TYR A 367 35.33 -0.66 5.28
CA TYR A 367 34.85 0.72 5.42
C TYR A 367 35.93 1.78 5.16
N PHE A 368 37.18 1.39 5.01
CA PHE A 368 38.30 2.32 4.77
C PHE A 368 38.02 3.32 3.62
N PRO A 369 37.57 2.91 2.43
CA PRO A 369 37.33 3.84 1.32
C PRO A 369 36.26 4.88 1.63
N LEU A 370 35.20 4.50 2.39
CA LEU A 370 34.13 5.40 2.80
C LEU A 370 34.67 6.44 3.81
N VAL A 371 35.34 6.00 4.86
CA VAL A 371 35.86 6.87 5.90
C VAL A 371 36.87 7.87 5.33
N HIS A 372 37.79 7.41 4.48
CA HIS A 372 38.76 8.28 3.83
C HIS A 372 38.08 9.35 2.93
N ARG A 373 36.99 8.95 2.19
CA ARG A 373 36.28 9.87 1.30
C ARG A 373 35.46 10.91 2.08
N LEU A 374 35.05 10.60 3.30
CA LEU A 374 34.35 11.52 4.19
C LEU A 374 35.33 12.41 5.05
N GLY A 375 36.64 12.23 4.88
CA GLY A 375 37.64 12.98 5.64
C GLY A 375 37.83 12.50 7.07
N GLY A 376 37.38 11.27 7.37
CA GLY A 376 37.54 10.67 8.68
C GLY A 376 38.94 10.10 8.92
N GLN A 377 39.24 9.77 10.19
CA GLN A 377 40.47 9.14 10.61
C GLN A 377 40.35 7.63 10.64
N VAL A 378 41.37 6.93 10.16
CA VAL A 378 41.45 5.46 10.22
C VAL A 378 42.63 5.07 11.08
N ILE A 379 42.36 4.29 12.12
CA ILE A 379 43.38 3.75 13.02
C ILE A 379 43.46 2.24 12.73
N LYS A 380 44.61 1.79 12.22
CA LYS A 380 44.85 0.38 11.94
C LYS A 380 45.55 -0.29 13.15
N ILE A 381 44.86 -1.26 13.74
CA ILE A 381 45.42 -2.06 14.82
C ILE A 381 45.87 -3.40 14.23
N SER A 382 47.17 -3.61 14.10
CA SER A 382 47.76 -4.86 13.61
C SER A 382 49.18 -4.99 14.08
N PRO A 383 49.79 -6.20 14.08
CA PRO A 383 51.18 -6.39 14.50
C PRO A 383 52.21 -5.58 13.70
N THR A 384 51.85 -5.16 12.48
CA THR A 384 52.71 -4.39 11.58
C THR A 384 52.33 -2.92 11.46
N SER A 385 51.38 -2.44 12.25
CA SER A 385 50.93 -1.05 12.22
C SER A 385 51.94 -0.12 12.89
N SER A 386 52.07 1.08 12.33
CA SER A 386 52.78 2.19 12.96
C SER A 386 51.89 3.02 13.90
N GLN A 387 50.65 2.66 14.05
CA GLN A 387 49.68 3.35 14.93
C GLN A 387 49.43 2.48 16.17
N TYR A 388 49.46 3.14 17.31
CA TYR A 388 49.30 2.49 18.62
C TYR A 388 48.17 3.17 19.38
N VAL A 389 47.36 2.39 20.08
CA VAL A 389 46.36 2.88 21.05
C VAL A 389 46.94 2.63 22.44
N ASN A 390 47.10 3.69 23.23
CA ASN A 390 47.57 3.54 24.61
C ASN A 390 46.40 3.20 25.55
N PRO A 391 46.29 1.95 26.03
CA PRO A 391 45.19 1.57 26.92
C PRO A 391 45.26 2.28 28.28
N MET A 392 46.42 2.84 28.65
CA MET A 392 46.62 3.54 29.91
C MET A 392 46.30 5.05 29.83
N ASP A 393 46.00 5.56 28.65
CA ASP A 393 45.61 6.95 28.45
C ASP A 393 44.33 7.28 29.23
N MET A 394 44.32 8.40 29.95
CA MET A 394 43.28 8.77 30.89
C MET A 394 42.79 10.20 30.64
N SER A 395 41.48 10.33 30.34
CA SER A 395 40.82 11.63 30.31
C SER A 395 40.21 11.93 31.68
N LEU A 396 40.57 13.09 32.25
CA LEU A 396 40.00 13.54 33.52
C LEU A 396 38.54 14.03 33.42
N ASN A 397 38.04 14.19 32.19
CA ASN A 397 36.66 14.65 31.91
C ASN A 397 35.73 13.50 31.46
N TYR A 398 35.96 12.30 31.94
CA TYR A 398 35.26 11.10 31.46
C TYR A 398 33.78 11.03 31.84
N SER A 399 33.38 11.54 33.00
CA SER A 399 31.98 11.79 33.39
C SER A 399 31.92 12.75 34.59
N GLU A 400 30.82 13.42 34.80
CA GLU A 400 30.61 14.34 35.92
C GLU A 400 30.41 13.62 37.27
N ASP A 401 29.98 12.35 37.24
CA ASP A 401 29.56 11.61 38.45
C ASP A 401 30.47 10.43 38.87
N ASP A 402 31.41 10.00 38.01
CA ASP A 402 32.23 8.81 38.28
C ASP A 402 33.70 9.16 38.57
N ASN A 403 34.33 8.35 39.42
CA ASN A 403 35.77 8.44 39.64
C ASN A 403 36.52 7.91 38.40
N PRO A 404 37.18 8.79 37.60
CA PRO A 404 37.86 8.38 36.36
C PRO A 404 38.96 7.33 36.59
N LEU A 405 39.56 7.34 37.75
CA LEU A 405 40.62 6.39 38.12
C LEU A 405 40.04 4.98 38.35
N ALA A 406 38.88 4.88 39.00
CA ALA A 406 38.25 3.59 39.25
C ALA A 406 37.78 2.96 37.93
N LEU A 407 37.13 3.74 37.07
CA LEU A 407 36.67 3.26 35.73
C LEU A 407 37.88 2.82 34.90
N LYS A 408 38.97 3.55 34.93
CA LYS A 408 40.19 3.18 34.21
C LYS A 408 40.82 1.92 34.75
N SER A 409 40.83 1.75 36.07
CA SER A 409 41.31 0.56 36.75
C SER A 409 40.52 -0.70 36.32
N ASP A 410 39.19 -0.61 36.33
CA ASP A 410 38.30 -1.69 35.90
C ASP A 410 38.51 -2.03 34.41
N PHE A 411 38.69 -1.00 33.56
CA PHE A 411 39.00 -1.20 32.15
C PHE A 411 40.31 -1.96 31.96
N ILE A 412 41.39 -1.55 32.66
CA ILE A 412 42.72 -2.18 32.56
C ILE A 412 42.65 -3.61 33.07
N LEU A 413 41.94 -3.86 34.18
CA LEU A 413 41.76 -5.20 34.71
C LEU A 413 41.07 -6.10 33.65
N SER A 414 39.97 -5.64 33.11
CA SER A 414 39.21 -6.35 32.05
C SER A 414 40.08 -6.57 30.79
N PHE A 415 40.88 -5.58 30.43
CA PHE A 415 41.82 -5.69 29.31
C PHE A 415 42.86 -6.78 29.53
N CYS A 416 43.45 -6.81 30.73
CA CYS A 416 44.43 -7.83 31.13
C CYS A 416 43.80 -9.23 31.18
N GLU A 417 42.59 -9.36 31.71
CA GLU A 417 41.83 -10.61 31.71
C GLU A 417 41.60 -11.15 30.29
N LEU A 418 41.22 -10.28 29.36
CA LEU A 418 41.01 -10.65 27.95
C LEU A 418 42.31 -11.01 27.22
N ALA A 419 43.42 -10.33 27.56
CA ALA A 419 44.69 -10.48 26.87
C ALA A 419 45.53 -11.67 27.42
N ALA A 420 45.48 -11.95 28.70
CA ALA A 420 46.35 -12.90 29.37
C ALA A 420 45.63 -14.00 30.17
N GLY A 421 44.41 -13.77 30.59
CA GLY A 421 43.71 -14.62 31.56
C GLY A 421 43.11 -15.94 31.04
N GLY A 422 43.18 -16.25 29.77
CA GLY A 422 42.63 -17.50 29.23
C GLY A 422 41.14 -17.75 29.55
N ARG A 423 40.72 -19.05 29.62
CA ARG A 423 39.30 -19.44 29.90
C ARG A 423 38.88 -19.23 31.37
N ASN A 424 39.79 -19.15 32.31
CA ASN A 424 39.53 -19.13 33.74
C ASN A 424 39.71 -17.76 34.39
N GLY A 425 40.00 -16.71 33.62
CA GLY A 425 40.38 -15.40 34.11
C GLY A 425 41.85 -15.33 34.59
N LEU A 426 42.25 -14.18 35.16
CA LEU A 426 43.59 -13.99 35.79
C LEU A 426 43.63 -14.74 37.12
N GLU A 427 44.79 -15.34 37.45
CA GLU A 427 45.04 -15.90 38.79
C GLU A 427 45.31 -14.77 39.80
N PRO A 428 45.03 -14.97 41.12
CA PRO A 428 45.18 -13.93 42.12
C PRO A 428 46.62 -13.33 42.28
N VAL A 429 47.57 -13.91 41.61
CA VAL A 429 48.98 -13.46 41.63
C VAL A 429 49.36 -12.75 40.31
N GLU A 430 48.58 -12.89 39.26
CA GLU A 430 48.76 -12.20 37.98
C GLU A 430 48.10 -10.81 37.97
#